data_042ed8a5f8e156930e1f969db5d16d68
#
_entry.id   042ed8a5f8e156930e1f969db5d16d68
#
_cell.length_a   1.000
_cell.length_b   1.000
_cell.length_c   1.000
_cell.angle_alpha   90.00
_cell.angle_beta   90.00
_cell.angle_gamma   90.00
#
_symmetry.space_group_name_H-M   'P 1'
#
loop_
_entity.id
_entity.type
_entity.pdbx_description
1 polymer ?
#
loop_
_entity_poly.entity_id
_entity_poly.type
_entity_poly.pdbx_seq_one_letter_code
_entity_poly.pdbx_strand_id
1 'polypeptide(L)'
;DKYERAFDVLDLVLSSVQTGFGVYKTCDVVKDKLGKYEKLIKEYKDKVLLRGKIESADTLLLTVNVRAIKNIQTEVKNIWQDIVILGGYASGQVNCTTATLTFIVESIANSLQKIQDIVNNAYFRTWQFIQVRTCYWKSALYRSKTIKQIATDAIEKWMENGNIIGY
;
A
#
# COMPACT_ATOMS: atom_id res chain seq x y z
N ASP A 1 -11.44 5.65 12.50
CA ASP A 1 -11.72 5.61 11.06
C ASP A 1 -11.48 4.18 10.52
N LYS A 2 -12.23 3.78 9.47
CA LYS A 2 -12.12 2.43 8.87
C LYS A 2 -10.70 2.11 8.37
N TYR A 3 -10.02 3.12 7.85
CA TYR A 3 -8.68 2.98 7.31
C TYR A 3 -7.64 2.83 8.43
N GLU A 4 -7.73 3.62 9.49
CA GLU A 4 -6.84 3.54 10.65
C GLU A 4 -6.89 2.15 11.28
N ARG A 5 -8.08 1.62 11.52
CA ARG A 5 -8.25 0.25 12.05
C ARG A 5 -7.65 -0.83 11.13
N ALA A 6 -7.77 -0.66 9.81
CA ALA A 6 -7.18 -1.59 8.87
C ALA A 6 -5.64 -1.60 8.94
N PHE A 7 -5.03 -0.44 9.09
CA PHE A 7 -3.58 -0.32 9.25
C PHE A 7 -3.08 -0.85 10.59
N ASP A 8 -3.79 -0.59 11.69
CA ASP A 8 -3.48 -1.12 13.02
C ASP A 8 -3.45 -2.65 13.03
N VAL A 9 -4.48 -3.28 12.44
CA VAL A 9 -4.54 -4.75 12.32
C VAL A 9 -3.39 -5.28 11.47
N LEU A 10 -3.10 -4.60 10.36
CA LEU A 10 -2.02 -4.99 9.47
C LEU A 10 -0.65 -4.86 10.14
N ASP A 11 -0.41 -3.79 10.89
CA ASP A 11 0.84 -3.61 11.64
C ASP A 11 1.03 -4.69 12.70
N LEU A 12 -0.05 -5.08 13.39
CA LEU A 12 -0.03 -6.19 14.34
C LEU A 12 0.35 -7.52 13.66
N VAL A 13 -0.24 -7.82 12.51
CA VAL A 13 0.05 -9.03 11.74
C VAL A 13 1.50 -9.02 11.24
N LEU A 14 1.96 -7.92 10.68
CA LEU A 14 3.33 -7.78 10.21
C LEU A 14 4.36 -7.91 11.33
N SER A 15 4.06 -7.38 12.51
CA SER A 15 4.91 -7.53 13.70
C SER A 15 4.97 -8.99 14.16
N SER A 16 3.86 -9.72 14.09
CA SER A 16 3.81 -11.15 14.41
C SER A 16 4.61 -11.98 13.40
N VAL A 17 4.53 -11.69 12.11
CA VAL A 17 5.32 -12.35 11.06
C VAL A 17 6.80 -12.06 11.26
N GLN A 18 7.16 -10.83 11.53
CA GLN A 18 8.54 -10.40 11.71
C GLN A 18 9.22 -11.13 12.87
N THR A 19 8.53 -11.30 13.99
CA THR A 19 9.06 -12.00 15.16
C THR A 19 9.15 -13.53 14.99
N GLY A 20 8.29 -14.12 14.15
CA GLY A 20 8.16 -15.56 14.04
C GLY A 20 9.07 -16.23 13.01
N PHE A 21 9.42 -15.57 11.88
CA PHE A 21 9.90 -16.30 10.70
C PHE A 21 11.13 -15.72 9.98
N GLY A 22 11.79 -14.73 10.52
CA GLY A 22 12.98 -14.15 9.88
C GLY A 22 12.73 -13.45 8.54
N VAL A 23 11.47 -13.15 8.20
CA VAL A 23 11.08 -12.36 7.01
C VAL A 23 11.18 -10.85 7.27
N TYR A 24 12.14 -10.46 8.11
CA TYR A 24 12.31 -9.11 8.62
C TYR A 24 12.38 -8.05 7.51
N LYS A 25 13.24 -8.29 6.53
CA LYS A 25 13.49 -7.28 5.49
C LYS A 25 12.24 -6.98 4.66
N THR A 26 11.48 -8.01 4.32
CA THR A 26 10.24 -7.85 3.54
C THR A 26 9.16 -7.18 4.37
N CYS A 27 9.02 -7.54 5.65
CA CYS A 27 8.08 -6.91 6.57
C CYS A 27 8.40 -5.42 6.75
N ASP A 28 9.66 -5.06 6.93
CA ASP A 28 10.07 -3.65 7.10
C ASP A 28 9.78 -2.82 5.85
N VAL A 29 10.03 -3.36 4.66
CA VAL A 29 9.68 -2.70 3.39
C VAL A 29 8.17 -2.51 3.27
N VAL A 30 7.38 -3.52 3.61
CA VAL A 30 5.91 -3.44 3.56
C VAL A 30 5.40 -2.42 4.57
N LYS A 31 5.91 -2.42 5.80
CA LYS A 31 5.55 -1.43 6.84
C LYS A 31 5.84 0.01 6.41
N ASP A 32 7.03 0.28 5.87
CA ASP A 32 7.40 1.61 5.37
C ASP A 32 6.43 2.08 4.28
N LYS A 33 6.10 1.21 3.32
CA LYS A 33 5.19 1.54 2.23
C LYS A 33 3.75 1.77 2.71
N LEU A 34 3.29 0.97 3.66
CA LEU A 34 1.98 1.15 4.28
C LEU A 34 1.89 2.46 5.05
N GLY A 35 2.92 2.81 5.82
CA GLY A 35 2.98 4.09 6.52
C GLY A 35 2.97 5.29 5.58
N LYS A 36 3.65 5.19 4.43
CA LYS A 36 3.59 6.21 3.37
C LYS A 36 2.19 6.31 2.75
N TYR A 37 1.57 5.16 2.48
CA TYR A 37 0.23 5.10 1.92
C TYR A 37 -0.84 5.67 2.88
N GLU A 38 -0.76 5.33 4.15
CA GLU A 38 -1.64 5.87 5.19
C GLU A 38 -1.54 7.41 5.27
N LYS A 39 -0.32 7.94 5.32
CA LYS A 39 -0.08 9.39 5.30
C LYS A 39 -0.68 10.04 4.05
N LEU A 40 -0.53 9.41 2.90
CA LEU A 40 -1.07 9.92 1.64
C LEU A 40 -2.60 9.91 1.62
N ILE A 41 -3.26 8.88 2.15
CA ILE A 41 -4.71 8.84 2.30
C ILE A 41 -5.20 9.97 3.21
N LYS A 42 -4.49 10.23 4.30
CA LYS A 42 -4.80 11.32 5.22
C LYS A 42 -4.65 12.68 4.54
N GLU A 43 -3.57 12.88 3.80
CA GLU A 43 -3.35 14.08 3.00
C GLU A 43 -4.46 14.29 1.95
N TYR A 44 -4.86 13.25 1.25
CA TYR A 44 -5.97 13.28 0.30
C TYR A 44 -7.28 13.67 0.96
N LYS A 45 -7.59 13.08 2.11
CA LYS A 45 -8.77 13.45 2.91
C LYS A 45 -8.74 14.93 3.28
N ASP A 46 -7.64 15.41 3.82
CA ASP A 46 -7.52 16.78 4.34
C ASP A 46 -7.48 17.83 3.23
N LYS A 47 -6.76 17.57 2.16
CA LYS A 47 -6.55 18.57 1.09
C LYS A 47 -7.63 18.56 0.02
N VAL A 48 -8.19 17.41 -0.29
CA VAL A 48 -9.15 17.25 -1.38
C VAL A 48 -10.58 17.13 -0.86
N LEU A 49 -10.85 16.15 0.01
CA LEU A 49 -12.21 15.85 0.43
C LEU A 49 -12.80 16.88 1.39
N LEU A 50 -12.01 17.43 2.32
CA LEU A 50 -12.51 18.38 3.32
C LEU A 50 -12.47 19.83 2.87
N ARG A 51 -11.62 20.19 1.90
CA ARG A 51 -11.41 21.56 1.45
C ARG A 51 -11.93 21.87 0.05
N GLY A 52 -12.35 20.88 -0.70
CA GLY A 52 -12.79 21.00 -2.08
C GLY A 52 -14.21 20.55 -2.33
N LYS A 53 -14.74 20.99 -3.46
CA LYS A 53 -15.97 20.40 -3.99
C LYS A 53 -15.65 18.97 -4.46
N ILE A 54 -16.42 18.00 -3.99
CA ILE A 54 -16.26 16.60 -4.40
C ILE A 54 -16.67 16.45 -5.87
N GLU A 55 -15.79 15.88 -6.67
CA GLU A 55 -16.02 15.59 -8.09
C GLU A 55 -16.19 14.09 -8.33
N SER A 56 -16.69 13.71 -9.50
CA SER A 56 -16.85 12.30 -9.88
C SER A 56 -15.52 11.52 -9.88
N ALA A 57 -14.41 12.19 -10.22
CA ALA A 57 -13.08 11.60 -10.15
C ALA A 57 -12.66 11.23 -8.71
N ASP A 58 -13.08 12.01 -7.72
CA ASP A 58 -12.82 11.71 -6.29
C ASP A 58 -13.53 10.42 -5.88
N THR A 59 -14.74 10.19 -6.36
CA THR A 59 -15.49 8.94 -6.11
C THR A 59 -14.76 7.72 -6.68
N LEU A 60 -14.19 7.85 -7.88
CA LEU A 60 -13.41 6.78 -8.50
C LEU A 60 -12.16 6.46 -7.66
N LEU A 61 -11.45 7.46 -7.20
CA LEU A 61 -10.25 7.27 -6.38
C LEU A 61 -10.59 6.65 -5.01
N LEU A 62 -11.69 7.08 -4.38
CA LEU A 62 -12.18 6.45 -3.15
C LEU A 62 -12.47 4.96 -3.36
N THR A 63 -13.09 4.60 -4.48
CA THR A 63 -13.35 3.19 -4.85
C THR A 63 -12.06 2.40 -5.01
N VAL A 64 -11.04 2.97 -5.65
CA VAL A 64 -9.71 2.35 -5.79
C VAL A 64 -9.08 2.09 -4.42
N ASN A 65 -9.13 3.07 -3.52
CA ASN A 65 -8.57 2.95 -2.17
C ASN A 65 -9.32 1.91 -1.32
N VAL A 66 -10.66 1.91 -1.37
CA VAL A 66 -11.47 0.90 -0.67
C VAL A 66 -11.15 -0.50 -1.17
N ARG A 67 -11.00 -0.68 -2.48
CA ARG A 67 -10.63 -1.98 -3.08
C ARG A 67 -9.22 -2.41 -2.66
N ALA A 68 -8.26 -1.50 -2.66
CA ALA A 68 -6.90 -1.78 -2.22
C ALA A 68 -6.88 -2.27 -0.76
N ILE A 69 -7.56 -1.58 0.15
CA ILE A 69 -7.66 -1.97 1.56
C ILE A 69 -8.33 -3.32 1.73
N LYS A 70 -9.41 -3.59 0.99
CA LYS A 70 -10.08 -4.90 1.03
C LYS A 70 -9.16 -6.04 0.57
N ASN A 71 -8.38 -5.81 -0.48
CA ASN A 71 -7.42 -6.79 -0.97
C ASN A 71 -6.28 -7.03 0.04
N ILE A 72 -5.77 -5.96 0.66
CA ILE A 72 -4.79 -6.05 1.75
C ILE A 72 -5.35 -6.89 2.91
N GLN A 73 -6.58 -6.64 3.34
CA GLN A 73 -7.23 -7.41 4.41
C GLN A 73 -7.35 -8.91 4.07
N THR A 74 -7.56 -9.23 2.81
CA THR A 74 -7.60 -10.63 2.34
C THR A 74 -6.22 -11.29 2.49
N GLU A 75 -5.16 -10.63 2.05
CA GLU A 75 -3.79 -11.18 2.20
C GLU A 75 -3.35 -11.24 3.66
N VAL A 76 -3.74 -10.26 4.48
CA VAL A 76 -3.52 -10.31 5.95
C VAL A 76 -4.17 -11.53 6.58
N LYS A 77 -5.40 -11.85 6.17
CA LYS A 77 -6.10 -13.05 6.64
C LYS A 77 -5.35 -14.33 6.25
N ASN A 78 -4.81 -14.39 5.03
CA ASN A 78 -4.00 -15.52 4.56
C ASN A 78 -2.74 -15.67 5.44
N ILE A 79 -2.00 -14.60 5.66
CA ILE A 79 -0.82 -14.60 6.53
C ILE A 79 -1.18 -15.06 7.94
N TRP A 80 -2.29 -14.58 8.49
CA TRP A 80 -2.73 -14.97 9.82
C TRP A 80 -3.06 -16.47 9.91
N GLN A 81 -3.71 -17.02 8.89
CA GLN A 81 -3.97 -18.47 8.82
C GLN A 81 -2.67 -19.29 8.80
N ASP A 82 -1.68 -18.85 8.02
CA ASP A 82 -0.37 -19.48 7.96
C ASP A 82 0.36 -19.42 9.31
N ILE A 83 0.27 -18.29 10.02
CA ILE A 83 0.83 -18.13 11.38
C ILE A 83 0.18 -19.08 12.37
N VAL A 84 -1.15 -19.25 12.32
CA VAL A 84 -1.89 -20.17 13.20
C VAL A 84 -1.46 -21.61 12.95
N ILE A 85 -1.30 -22.02 11.69
CA ILE A 85 -0.82 -23.36 11.33
C ILE A 85 0.59 -23.60 11.88
N LEU A 86 1.49 -22.62 11.73
CA LEU A 86 2.85 -22.71 12.25
C LEU A 86 2.88 -22.77 13.79
N GLY A 87 1.98 -22.04 14.47
CA GLY A 87 1.82 -22.13 15.91
C GLY A 87 1.39 -23.53 16.36
N GLY A 88 0.52 -24.18 15.61
CA GLY A 88 0.13 -25.57 15.83
C GLY A 88 1.30 -26.56 15.70
N TYR A 89 2.19 -26.34 14.75
CA TYR A 89 3.43 -27.13 14.60
C TYR A 89 4.42 -26.86 15.74
N ALA A 90 4.63 -25.62 16.12
CA ALA A 90 5.54 -25.24 17.20
C ALA A 90 5.10 -25.81 18.57
N SER A 91 3.79 -25.98 18.79
CA SER A 91 3.23 -26.57 20.02
C SER A 91 3.26 -28.10 20.05
N GLY A 92 3.72 -28.74 18.96
CA GLY A 92 3.78 -30.23 18.85
C GLY A 92 2.41 -30.89 18.65
N GLN A 93 1.36 -30.11 18.40
CA GLN A 93 0.01 -30.63 18.16
C GLN A 93 -0.12 -31.34 16.80
N VAL A 94 0.74 -31.02 15.86
CA VAL A 94 0.74 -31.59 14.51
C VAL A 94 2.17 -31.85 14.07
N ASN A 95 2.41 -33.01 13.43
CA ASN A 95 3.70 -33.33 12.83
C ASN A 95 3.93 -32.45 11.58
N CYS A 96 5.08 -31.79 11.52
CA CYS A 96 5.48 -30.94 10.41
C CYS A 96 6.68 -31.52 9.67
N THR A 97 6.60 -31.59 8.35
CA THR A 97 7.74 -31.86 7.50
C THR A 97 8.45 -30.57 7.09
N THR A 98 9.74 -30.66 6.76
CA THR A 98 10.49 -29.53 6.22
C THR A 98 9.84 -28.94 4.97
N ALA A 99 9.28 -29.78 4.11
CA ALA A 99 8.56 -29.35 2.91
C ALA A 99 7.32 -28.52 3.25
N THR A 100 6.55 -28.92 4.26
CA THR A 100 5.37 -28.17 4.72
C THR A 100 5.76 -26.83 5.30
N LEU A 101 6.83 -26.77 6.11
CA LEU A 101 7.37 -25.52 6.64
C LEU A 101 7.79 -24.56 5.52
N THR A 102 8.54 -25.05 4.54
CA THR A 102 8.98 -24.26 3.39
C THR A 102 7.78 -23.71 2.63
N PHE A 103 6.77 -24.53 2.37
CA PHE A 103 5.55 -24.10 1.69
C PHE A 103 4.82 -22.97 2.44
N ILE A 104 4.71 -23.06 3.76
CA ILE A 104 4.04 -22.02 4.56
C ILE A 104 4.84 -20.72 4.56
N VAL A 105 6.16 -20.79 4.69
CA VAL A 105 7.04 -19.60 4.63
C VAL A 105 6.95 -18.94 3.25
N GLU A 106 6.94 -19.71 2.18
CA GLU A 106 6.73 -19.18 0.82
C GLU A 106 5.35 -18.57 0.64
N SER A 107 4.30 -19.16 1.21
CA SER A 107 2.94 -18.58 1.21
C SER A 107 2.91 -17.22 1.88
N ILE A 108 3.53 -17.07 3.04
CA ILE A 108 3.66 -15.80 3.76
C ILE A 108 4.45 -14.79 2.90
N ALA A 109 5.57 -15.16 2.34
CA ALA A 109 6.39 -14.30 1.48
C ALA A 109 5.60 -13.82 0.25
N ASN A 110 4.85 -14.70 -0.38
CA ASN A 110 3.98 -14.36 -1.52
C ASN A 110 2.86 -13.40 -1.13
N SER A 111 2.23 -13.58 0.02
CA SER A 111 1.20 -12.66 0.51
C SER A 111 1.78 -11.28 0.83
N LEU A 112 2.98 -11.21 1.42
CA LEU A 112 3.70 -9.96 1.66
C LEU A 112 4.04 -9.23 0.34
N GLN A 113 4.51 -9.97 -0.68
CA GLN A 113 4.77 -9.38 -1.99
C GLN A 113 3.50 -8.81 -2.62
N LYS A 114 2.39 -9.53 -2.56
CA LYS A 114 1.10 -9.04 -3.05
C LYS A 114 0.65 -7.77 -2.31
N ILE A 115 0.79 -7.72 -0.99
CA ILE A 115 0.48 -6.52 -0.20
C ILE A 115 1.35 -5.35 -0.68
N GLN A 116 2.65 -5.57 -0.87
CA GLN A 116 3.56 -4.55 -1.38
C GLN A 116 3.12 -4.00 -2.74
N ASP A 117 2.74 -4.88 -3.65
CA ASP A 117 2.30 -4.50 -5.01
C ASP A 117 0.98 -3.71 -4.97
N ILE A 118 0.02 -4.15 -4.15
CA ILE A 118 -1.26 -3.46 -3.95
C ILE A 118 -1.01 -2.05 -3.40
N VAL A 119 -0.17 -1.93 -2.37
CA VAL A 119 0.16 -0.64 -1.73
C VAL A 119 0.86 0.29 -2.70
N ASN A 120 1.86 -0.20 -3.43
CA ASN A 120 2.58 0.61 -4.42
C ASN A 120 1.64 1.16 -5.49
N ASN A 121 0.79 0.32 -6.04
CA ASN A 121 -0.16 0.72 -7.07
C ASN A 121 -1.19 1.74 -6.54
N ALA A 122 -1.76 1.49 -5.37
CA ALA A 122 -2.73 2.40 -4.75
C ALA A 122 -2.08 3.73 -4.33
N TYR A 123 -0.88 3.69 -3.74
CA TYR A 123 -0.09 4.89 -3.41
C TYR A 123 0.15 5.73 -4.64
N PHE A 124 0.67 5.15 -5.70
CA PHE A 124 1.02 5.87 -6.92
C PHE A 124 -0.19 6.55 -7.57
N ARG A 125 -1.31 5.85 -7.69
CA ARG A 125 -2.56 6.41 -8.23
C ARG A 125 -3.10 7.55 -7.36
N THR A 126 -3.08 7.39 -6.05
CA THR A 126 -3.54 8.42 -5.11
C THR A 126 -2.62 9.64 -5.16
N TRP A 127 -1.31 9.43 -5.18
CA TRP A 127 -0.33 10.51 -5.29
C TRP A 127 -0.50 11.31 -6.59
N GLN A 128 -0.58 10.63 -7.74
CA GLN A 128 -0.83 11.32 -9.02
C GLN A 128 -2.11 12.17 -8.97
N PHE A 129 -3.16 11.60 -8.43
CA PHE A 129 -4.45 12.31 -8.32
C PHE A 129 -4.34 13.56 -7.45
N ILE A 130 -3.69 13.47 -6.28
CA ILE A 130 -3.46 14.63 -5.41
C ILE A 130 -2.65 15.70 -6.13
N GLN A 131 -1.60 15.33 -6.85
CA GLN A 131 -0.78 16.29 -7.60
C GLN A 131 -1.61 17.02 -8.67
N VAL A 132 -2.42 16.30 -9.42
CA VAL A 132 -3.32 16.90 -10.41
C VAL A 132 -4.33 17.85 -9.75
N ARG A 133 -4.97 17.42 -8.66
CA ARG A 133 -6.02 18.20 -7.99
C ARG A 133 -5.51 19.42 -7.24
N THR A 134 -4.34 19.36 -6.64
CA THR A 134 -3.86 20.39 -5.71
C THR A 134 -2.76 21.30 -6.26
N CYS A 135 -1.87 20.78 -7.09
CA CYS A 135 -0.68 21.50 -7.51
C CYS A 135 -0.72 21.96 -8.96
N TYR A 136 -1.22 21.15 -9.85
CA TYR A 136 -1.14 21.43 -11.30
C TYR A 136 -1.98 22.59 -11.74
N TRP A 137 -3.20 22.73 -11.24
CA TRP A 137 -4.18 23.69 -11.73
C TRP A 137 -4.19 25.00 -10.94
N LYS A 138 -3.59 25.03 -9.76
CA LYS A 138 -3.55 26.21 -8.88
C LYS A 138 -2.28 27.06 -9.05
N SER A 139 -1.23 26.49 -9.62
CA SER A 139 0.00 27.23 -9.86
C SER A 139 -0.18 28.17 -11.05
N ALA A 140 0.05 29.48 -10.85
CA ALA A 140 0.05 30.46 -11.92
C ALA A 140 1.05 30.11 -13.03
N LEU A 141 2.11 29.37 -12.69
CA LEU A 141 3.14 28.87 -13.61
C LEU A 141 2.57 27.94 -14.68
N TYR A 142 1.54 27.14 -14.36
CA TYR A 142 0.94 26.19 -15.30
C TYR A 142 -0.19 26.77 -16.13
N ARG A 143 -0.77 27.92 -15.73
CA ARG A 143 -1.81 28.59 -16.50
C ARG A 143 -1.31 29.12 -17.84
N SER A 144 -0.01 29.36 -17.95
CA SER A 144 0.65 29.83 -19.18
C SER A 144 1.22 28.72 -20.05
N LYS A 145 1.19 27.47 -19.59
CA LYS A 145 1.75 26.33 -20.33
C LYS A 145 0.71 25.70 -21.26
N THR A 146 1.15 25.26 -22.41
CA THR A 146 0.33 24.45 -23.33
C THR A 146 0.07 23.07 -22.74
N ILE A 147 -1.01 22.39 -23.16
CA ILE A 147 -1.32 21.02 -22.78
C ILE A 147 -0.12 20.07 -23.01
N LYS A 148 0.61 20.29 -24.13
CA LYS A 148 1.80 19.50 -24.45
C LYS A 148 2.92 19.70 -23.42
N GLN A 149 3.18 20.94 -23.02
CA GLN A 149 4.19 21.25 -21.99
C GLN A 149 3.81 20.65 -20.63
N ILE A 150 2.53 20.74 -20.26
CA ILE A 150 2.02 20.14 -19.02
C ILE A 150 2.21 18.62 -19.03
N ALA A 151 1.90 17.97 -20.15
CA ALA A 151 2.09 16.52 -20.31
C ALA A 151 3.57 16.12 -20.25
N THR A 152 4.46 16.88 -20.89
CA THR A 152 5.92 16.63 -20.85
C THR A 152 6.45 16.77 -19.42
N ASP A 153 6.12 17.86 -18.73
CA ASP A 153 6.54 18.09 -17.34
C ASP A 153 6.02 16.99 -16.39
N ALA A 154 4.80 16.51 -16.65
CA ALA A 154 4.23 15.42 -15.86
C ALA A 154 5.00 14.11 -16.07
N ILE A 155 5.38 13.79 -17.29
CA ILE A 155 6.17 12.61 -17.64
C ILE A 155 7.59 12.71 -17.07
N GLU A 156 8.23 13.87 -17.16
CA GLU A 156 9.58 14.10 -16.60
C GLU A 156 9.58 13.91 -15.08
N LYS A 157 8.65 14.55 -14.37
CA LYS A 157 8.49 14.35 -12.92
C LYS A 157 8.15 12.91 -12.54
N TRP A 158 7.40 12.25 -13.37
CA TRP A 158 7.06 10.84 -13.17
C TRP A 158 8.31 9.95 -13.31
N MET A 159 9.16 10.22 -14.31
CA MET A 159 10.43 9.50 -14.50
C MET A 159 11.43 9.80 -13.37
N GLU A 160 11.55 11.05 -12.94
CA GLU A 160 12.41 11.44 -11.80
C GLU A 160 12.00 10.71 -10.50
N ASN A 161 10.70 10.65 -10.22
CA ASN A 161 10.18 9.94 -9.04
C ASN A 161 10.20 8.41 -9.20
N GLY A 162 10.11 7.90 -10.42
CA GLY A 162 10.28 6.48 -10.74
C GLY A 162 11.69 5.98 -10.48
N ASN A 163 12.69 6.82 -10.69
CA ASN A 163 14.09 6.52 -10.35
C ASN A 163 14.38 6.56 -8.84
N ILE A 164 13.52 7.19 -8.03
CA ILE A 164 13.60 7.20 -6.56
C ILE A 164 12.97 5.92 -5.96
N ILE A 165 12.09 5.28 -6.70
CA ILE A 165 11.54 3.95 -6.37
C ILE A 165 12.47 2.90 -7.03
N GLY A 166 13.77 3.04 -6.76
CA GLY A 166 14.78 2.13 -7.26
C GLY A 166 14.44 0.68 -6.92
N TYR A 167 14.52 -0.15 -7.92
CA TYR A 167 14.56 -1.61 -7.82
C TYR A 167 15.66 -2.06 -6.86
#